data_a30d4ab81f61d03cb15f278b4eff9a1b
#
_entry.id   a30d4ab81f61d03cb15f278b4eff9a1b
#
_cell.length_a   1.000
_cell.length_b   1.000
_cell.length_c   1.000
_cell.angle_alpha   90.00
_cell.angle_beta   90.00
_cell.angle_gamma   90.00
#
_symmetry.space_group_name_H-M   'P 1'
#
loop_
_entity.id
_entity.type
_entity.pdbx_description
1 polymer ?
#
loop_
_entity_poly.entity_id
_entity_poly.type
_entity_poly.pdbx_seq_one_letter_code
_entity_poly.pdbx_strand_id
1 'polypeptide(L)'
;MTEPMTPRERKVKILATLGPASSTPAQIEALMRAGADAFRINMSHGDQADKVKLVEAVRALEAKLRRATTIVFDLQGPKLRVGDFIGGAAMLREGTMFVLDDNPELGDENRVELPHPELFAAARKGDRLLIDDGKVRLKIVAVEPGKIGATIEVGGKVSNHKGVNVPDVLVPIPALTEKDRSDLQFALEMGADYIALSFVQRPEDVAEARELIGDRAGILSKIEKPQAIERLDEILKLSDAVMVARGDLGVELPPESVPPLQNKIVARARQLGKPVVVATQMLESMIVSPTPTRAEVSDVANAIYDGADAVMLSAESAAGAYPIEAVTMMDRIARNVENDPVYQARVHFTETLPEATAADALADASHTIASNLKTGPMVCYTSSGSTARRIARERPPVKILAMTASHTVARRLGLQWGVHAVHTRDVASFEEMVAKAKRMAIRHGLASANERLVILAGVPFKTAGSTNVLHVVRLVGDELEKYEADLAGRQSE
;
A
#
# COMPACT_ATOMS: atom_id res chain seq x y z
N MET A 1 30.53 12.27 -3.03
CA MET A 1 29.26 11.76 -3.61
C MET A 1 28.74 10.67 -2.70
N THR A 2 27.46 10.72 -2.29
CA THR A 2 26.86 9.66 -1.46
C THR A 2 26.69 8.39 -2.31
N GLU A 3 27.07 7.24 -1.76
CA GLU A 3 26.89 5.95 -2.41
C GLU A 3 25.41 5.69 -2.71
N PRO A 4 25.08 5.16 -3.89
CA PRO A 4 23.72 4.76 -4.20
C PRO A 4 23.29 3.67 -3.23
N MET A 5 22.01 3.68 -2.83
CA MET A 5 21.50 2.64 -1.94
C MET A 5 21.49 1.29 -2.64
N THR A 6 22.06 0.28 -1.98
CA THR A 6 21.98 -1.11 -2.42
C THR A 6 20.52 -1.60 -2.47
N PRO A 7 20.19 -2.53 -3.38
CA PRO A 7 18.89 -3.19 -3.37
C PRO A 7 18.63 -3.87 -2.02
N ARG A 8 17.36 -3.85 -1.59
CA ARG A 8 16.95 -4.55 -0.36
C ARG A 8 17.24 -6.04 -0.47
N GLU A 9 17.63 -6.66 0.63
CA GLU A 9 17.77 -8.12 0.67
C GLU A 9 16.39 -8.79 0.56
N ARG A 10 15.38 -8.25 1.24
CA ARG A 10 13.99 -8.70 1.17
C ARG A 10 13.29 -8.31 -0.13
N LYS A 11 12.17 -8.96 -0.40
CA LYS A 11 11.31 -8.75 -1.57
C LYS A 11 10.03 -8.00 -1.22
N VAL A 12 9.35 -8.31 -0.08
CA VAL A 12 8.21 -7.55 0.42
C VAL A 12 8.60 -6.10 0.67
N LYS A 13 7.70 -5.15 0.45
CA LYS A 13 7.95 -3.71 0.59
C LYS A 13 7.53 -3.18 1.95
N ILE A 14 8.10 -2.06 2.36
CA ILE A 14 7.69 -1.33 3.57
C ILE A 14 7.19 0.04 3.15
N LEU A 15 5.92 0.31 3.47
CA LEU A 15 5.27 1.60 3.32
C LEU A 15 5.25 2.29 4.70
N ALA A 16 6.02 3.36 4.87
CA ALA A 16 6.07 4.11 6.11
C ALA A 16 5.22 5.39 6.02
N THR A 17 4.42 5.70 7.03
CA THR A 17 3.68 6.97 7.07
C THR A 17 4.57 8.08 7.59
N LEU A 18 4.59 9.21 6.88
CA LEU A 18 5.26 10.43 7.31
C LEU A 18 4.35 11.26 8.21
N GLY A 19 4.93 11.85 9.23
CA GLY A 19 4.24 12.70 10.19
C GLY A 19 5.21 13.42 11.11
N PRO A 20 4.78 13.96 12.26
CA PRO A 20 5.61 14.79 13.13
C PRO A 20 6.96 14.15 13.53
N ALA A 21 6.98 12.82 13.76
CA ALA A 21 8.21 12.09 14.14
C ALA A 21 9.15 11.81 12.96
N SER A 22 8.73 12.09 11.72
CA SER A 22 9.46 11.75 10.51
C SER A 22 9.32 12.83 9.43
N SER A 23 9.31 14.11 9.82
CA SER A 23 9.05 15.24 8.92
C SER A 23 10.31 15.89 8.33
N THR A 24 11.47 15.67 8.92
CA THR A 24 12.71 16.29 8.45
C THR A 24 13.42 15.45 7.38
N PRO A 25 14.17 16.06 6.44
CA PRO A 25 14.94 15.30 5.44
C PRO A 25 15.88 14.26 6.06
N ALA A 26 16.49 14.56 7.20
CA ALA A 26 17.38 13.63 7.90
C ALA A 26 16.64 12.39 8.44
N GLN A 27 15.45 12.59 9.00
CA GLN A 27 14.60 11.50 9.49
C GLN A 27 14.08 10.65 8.32
N ILE A 28 13.64 11.27 7.23
CA ILE A 28 13.19 10.56 6.03
C ILE A 28 14.33 9.74 5.43
N GLU A 29 15.55 10.30 5.34
CA GLU A 29 16.73 9.54 4.89
C GLU A 29 17.03 8.36 5.81
N ALA A 30 16.93 8.55 7.12
CA ALA A 30 17.13 7.48 8.09
C ALA A 30 16.09 6.35 7.94
N LEU A 31 14.80 6.68 7.72
CA LEU A 31 13.77 5.70 7.40
C LEU A 31 14.04 4.96 6.08
N MET A 32 14.47 5.68 5.04
CA MET A 32 14.87 5.04 3.77
C MET A 32 16.03 4.07 3.99
N ARG A 33 17.04 4.44 4.76
CA ARG A 33 18.19 3.56 5.06
C ARG A 33 17.81 2.38 5.94
N ALA A 34 16.90 2.59 6.90
CA ALA A 34 16.38 1.52 7.77
C ALA A 34 15.56 0.48 7.03
N GLY A 35 14.92 0.85 5.91
CA GLY A 35 14.14 -0.14 5.14
C GLY A 35 12.93 0.41 4.39
N ALA A 36 12.47 1.64 4.62
CA ALA A 36 11.30 2.16 3.91
C ALA A 36 11.53 2.20 2.39
N ASP A 37 10.58 1.67 1.62
CA ASP A 37 10.56 1.67 0.14
C ASP A 37 9.62 2.71 -0.42
N ALA A 38 8.58 3.03 0.34
CA ALA A 38 7.52 3.95 -0.03
C ALA A 38 7.07 4.76 1.17
N PHE A 39 6.49 5.93 0.92
CA PHE A 39 5.95 6.80 1.95
C PHE A 39 4.48 7.10 1.73
N ARG A 40 3.70 7.03 2.82
CA ARG A 40 2.31 7.47 2.88
C ARG A 40 2.23 8.87 3.47
N ILE A 41 1.51 9.75 2.80
CA ILE A 41 1.14 11.09 3.27
C ILE A 41 -0.36 11.08 3.57
N ASN A 42 -0.70 11.20 4.86
CA ASN A 42 -2.09 11.19 5.31
C ASN A 42 -2.71 12.59 5.15
N MET A 43 -3.78 12.70 4.36
CA MET A 43 -4.49 13.95 4.12
C MET A 43 -5.55 14.26 5.17
N SER A 44 -5.77 13.39 6.15
CA SER A 44 -6.71 13.63 7.26
C SER A 44 -6.20 14.62 8.30
N HIS A 45 -4.88 14.88 8.35
CA HIS A 45 -4.24 15.70 9.37
C HIS A 45 -3.21 16.67 8.77
N GLY A 46 -3.07 17.85 9.38
CA GLY A 46 -2.13 18.88 8.95
C GLY A 46 -2.58 19.60 7.67
N ASP A 47 -1.88 20.66 7.31
CA ASP A 47 -2.17 21.47 6.13
C ASP A 47 -1.41 21.01 4.87
N GLN A 48 -1.81 21.52 3.72
CA GLN A 48 -1.17 21.20 2.44
C GLN A 48 0.27 21.75 2.37
N ALA A 49 0.58 22.87 3.02
CA ALA A 49 1.91 23.47 2.99
C ALA A 49 2.98 22.56 3.63
N ASP A 50 2.61 21.86 4.71
CA ASP A 50 3.51 20.88 5.33
C ASP A 50 3.70 19.64 4.44
N LYS A 51 2.68 19.24 3.68
CA LYS A 51 2.79 18.12 2.74
C LYS A 51 3.74 18.43 1.58
N VAL A 52 3.78 19.69 1.10
CA VAL A 52 4.76 20.12 0.08
C VAL A 52 6.19 19.83 0.55
N LYS A 53 6.55 20.22 1.77
CA LYS A 53 7.90 20.01 2.32
C LYS A 53 8.28 18.52 2.39
N LEU A 54 7.30 17.66 2.76
CA LEU A 54 7.53 16.21 2.80
C LEU A 54 7.81 15.64 1.41
N VAL A 55 7.01 16.03 0.41
CA VAL A 55 7.19 15.58 -0.98
C VAL A 55 8.55 16.04 -1.52
N GLU A 56 8.89 17.31 -1.35
CA GLU A 56 10.16 17.86 -1.79
C GLU A 56 11.36 17.13 -1.15
N ALA A 57 11.28 16.84 0.16
CA ALA A 57 12.31 16.09 0.87
C ALA A 57 12.47 14.68 0.31
N VAL A 58 11.37 13.95 0.10
CA VAL A 58 11.41 12.59 -0.48
C VAL A 58 11.99 12.62 -1.90
N ARG A 59 11.59 13.58 -2.75
CA ARG A 59 12.10 13.69 -4.13
C ARG A 59 13.57 14.09 -4.20
N ALA A 60 14.02 14.95 -3.30
CA ALA A 60 15.44 15.31 -3.18
C ALA A 60 16.29 14.09 -2.75
N LEU A 61 15.77 13.29 -1.79
CA LEU A 61 16.43 12.08 -1.33
C LEU A 61 16.40 10.96 -2.39
N GLU A 62 15.31 10.83 -3.15
CA GLU A 62 15.24 9.92 -4.30
C GLU A 62 16.38 10.17 -5.28
N ALA A 63 16.61 11.45 -5.63
CA ALA A 63 17.70 11.84 -6.51
C ALA A 63 19.08 11.60 -5.89
N LYS A 64 19.26 11.96 -4.60
CA LYS A 64 20.51 11.78 -3.84
C LYS A 64 20.89 10.31 -3.71
N LEU A 65 19.92 9.46 -3.38
CA LEU A 65 20.13 8.03 -3.12
C LEU A 65 19.98 7.16 -4.39
N ARG A 66 19.63 7.77 -5.52
CA ARG A 66 19.38 7.11 -6.82
C ARG A 66 18.43 5.93 -6.72
N ARG A 67 17.37 6.09 -5.94
CA ARG A 67 16.37 5.06 -5.69
C ARG A 67 14.96 5.60 -5.90
N ALA A 68 14.26 5.06 -6.89
CA ALA A 68 12.85 5.38 -7.11
C ALA A 68 12.03 5.11 -5.84
N THR A 69 11.30 6.11 -5.37
CA THR A 69 10.57 6.07 -4.10
C THR A 69 9.11 6.42 -4.35
N THR A 70 8.21 5.52 -3.99
CA THR A 70 6.76 5.72 -4.13
C THR A 70 6.23 6.68 -3.08
N ILE A 71 5.36 7.61 -3.48
CA ILE A 71 4.56 8.44 -2.58
C ILE A 71 3.08 8.10 -2.78
N VAL A 72 2.43 7.73 -1.69
CA VAL A 72 0.99 7.45 -1.61
C VAL A 72 0.32 8.58 -0.83
N PHE A 73 -0.57 9.33 -1.47
CA PHE A 73 -1.46 10.26 -0.78
C PHE A 73 -2.73 9.54 -0.37
N ASP A 74 -3.02 9.53 0.92
CA ASP A 74 -4.17 8.82 1.49
C ASP A 74 -5.26 9.82 1.86
N LEU A 75 -6.34 9.84 1.07
CA LEU A 75 -7.48 10.72 1.23
C LEU A 75 -8.28 10.33 2.47
N GLN A 76 -8.94 11.32 3.09
CA GLN A 76 -9.69 11.11 4.32
C GLN A 76 -10.92 10.24 4.12
N GLY A 77 -11.63 10.43 3.01
CA GLY A 77 -12.92 9.81 2.77
C GLY A 77 -14.07 10.33 3.62
N PRO A 78 -15.28 9.85 3.40
CA PRO A 78 -16.50 10.31 4.10
C PRO A 78 -16.59 9.71 5.51
N LYS A 79 -15.75 10.18 6.44
CA LYS A 79 -15.82 9.71 7.83
C LYS A 79 -16.98 10.37 8.57
N LEU A 80 -17.97 9.56 8.93
CA LEU A 80 -19.09 10.00 9.77
C LEU A 80 -18.58 10.33 11.19
N ARG A 81 -19.08 11.39 11.80
CA ARG A 81 -18.68 11.83 13.14
C ARG A 81 -19.88 12.40 13.90
N VAL A 82 -19.89 12.20 15.21
CA VAL A 82 -20.81 12.92 16.10
C VAL A 82 -20.37 14.38 16.25
N GLY A 83 -21.31 15.25 16.62
CA GLY A 83 -21.06 16.64 16.98
C GLY A 83 -20.38 16.82 18.34
N ASP A 84 -20.56 17.97 18.93
CA ASP A 84 -19.97 18.40 20.19
C ASP A 84 -20.83 18.05 21.40
N PHE A 85 -20.16 17.77 22.52
CA PHE A 85 -20.79 17.50 23.84
C PHE A 85 -20.56 18.65 24.82
N ILE A 86 -21.50 18.87 25.72
CA ILE A 86 -21.32 19.73 26.89
C ILE A 86 -20.10 19.21 27.68
N GLY A 87 -19.15 20.10 27.95
CA GLY A 87 -17.90 19.71 28.64
C GLY A 87 -16.96 18.83 27.83
N GLY A 88 -17.19 18.68 26.50
CA GLY A 88 -16.29 17.97 25.57
C GLY A 88 -16.45 16.45 25.52
N ALA A 89 -17.29 15.86 26.39
CA ALA A 89 -17.56 14.42 26.38
C ALA A 89 -18.77 14.06 27.25
N ALA A 90 -19.41 12.92 26.94
CA ALA A 90 -20.45 12.32 27.78
C ALA A 90 -20.12 10.86 28.11
N MET A 91 -20.68 10.37 29.23
CA MET A 91 -20.60 8.97 29.63
C MET A 91 -21.92 8.29 29.30
N LEU A 92 -21.92 7.43 28.29
CA LEU A 92 -23.08 6.68 27.88
C LEU A 92 -23.21 5.41 28.72
N ARG A 93 -24.42 5.14 29.25
CA ARG A 93 -24.67 4.00 30.14
C ARG A 93 -25.37 2.87 29.40
N GLU A 94 -24.87 1.67 29.57
CA GLU A 94 -25.48 0.46 29.02
C GLU A 94 -26.95 0.32 29.42
N GLY A 95 -27.77 -0.15 28.50
CA GLY A 95 -29.21 -0.37 28.67
C GLY A 95 -30.08 0.91 28.58
N THR A 96 -29.48 2.10 28.48
CA THR A 96 -30.27 3.35 28.31
C THR A 96 -30.49 3.69 26.85
N MET A 97 -31.45 4.56 26.59
CA MET A 97 -31.74 5.12 25.27
C MET A 97 -30.80 6.30 24.99
N PHE A 98 -30.34 6.37 23.73
CA PHE A 98 -29.52 7.48 23.22
C PHE A 98 -30.08 7.94 21.89
N VAL A 99 -30.10 9.25 21.68
CA VAL A 99 -30.62 9.87 20.46
C VAL A 99 -29.50 10.49 19.67
N LEU A 100 -29.42 10.17 18.37
CA LEU A 100 -28.62 10.91 17.41
C LEU A 100 -29.58 11.68 16.50
N ASP A 101 -29.38 12.97 16.39
CA ASP A 101 -30.29 13.85 15.63
C ASP A 101 -29.54 14.96 14.88
N ASP A 102 -30.26 15.73 14.07
CA ASP A 102 -29.71 16.83 13.26
C ASP A 102 -29.72 18.20 14.00
N ASN A 103 -30.06 18.21 15.29
CA ASN A 103 -30.03 19.42 16.12
C ASN A 103 -28.57 19.77 16.49
N PRO A 104 -28.05 20.96 16.09
CA PRO A 104 -26.66 21.39 16.34
C PRO A 104 -26.36 21.77 17.79
N GLU A 105 -27.31 21.70 18.71
CA GLU A 105 -27.07 21.95 20.13
C GLU A 105 -26.11 20.92 20.71
N LEU A 106 -25.32 21.35 21.71
CA LEU A 106 -24.36 20.48 22.40
C LEU A 106 -25.06 19.25 22.97
N GLY A 107 -24.45 18.09 22.75
CA GLY A 107 -24.92 16.80 23.24
C GLY A 107 -24.65 16.58 24.72
N ASP A 108 -25.33 15.60 25.29
CA ASP A 108 -25.21 15.15 26.70
C ASP A 108 -25.25 13.61 26.78
N GLU A 109 -25.57 13.04 27.92
CA GLU A 109 -25.70 11.58 28.10
C GLU A 109 -26.97 11.01 27.41
N ASN A 110 -27.85 11.80 26.85
CA ASN A 110 -29.10 11.37 26.24
C ASN A 110 -29.15 11.58 24.73
N ARG A 111 -28.38 12.56 24.21
CA ARG A 111 -28.39 12.88 22.77
C ARG A 111 -27.06 13.50 22.30
N VAL A 112 -26.82 13.42 20.99
CA VAL A 112 -25.77 14.17 20.30
C VAL A 112 -26.18 14.46 18.87
N GLU A 113 -25.69 15.59 18.32
CA GLU A 113 -25.79 15.86 16.89
C GLU A 113 -25.10 14.79 16.05
N LEU A 114 -25.75 14.42 14.94
CA LEU A 114 -25.15 13.60 13.88
C LEU A 114 -25.37 14.34 12.55
N PRO A 115 -24.40 15.18 12.10
CA PRO A 115 -24.57 16.07 10.94
C PRO A 115 -24.46 15.30 9.61
N HIS A 116 -25.20 14.18 9.48
CA HIS A 116 -25.15 13.26 8.35
C HIS A 116 -26.56 12.84 7.92
N PRO A 117 -27.29 13.71 7.16
CA PRO A 117 -28.67 13.44 6.76
C PRO A 117 -28.84 12.14 5.95
N GLU A 118 -27.81 11.73 5.23
CA GLU A 118 -27.81 10.49 4.45
C GLU A 118 -27.95 9.24 5.32
N LEU A 119 -27.43 9.30 6.55
CA LEU A 119 -27.54 8.20 7.49
C LEU A 119 -28.96 8.04 8.02
N PHE A 120 -29.67 9.13 8.30
CA PHE A 120 -31.08 9.07 8.72
C PHE A 120 -31.97 8.46 7.64
N ALA A 121 -31.63 8.67 6.35
CA ALA A 121 -32.40 8.10 5.24
C ALA A 121 -32.08 6.61 5.00
N ALA A 122 -30.86 6.18 5.30
CA ALA A 122 -30.40 4.82 5.01
C ALA A 122 -30.59 3.83 6.17
N ALA A 123 -30.45 4.29 7.43
CA ALA A 123 -30.53 3.45 8.62
C ALA A 123 -31.91 2.86 8.86
N ARG A 124 -31.94 1.69 9.47
CA ARG A 124 -33.16 0.93 9.78
C ARG A 124 -33.15 0.43 11.22
N LYS A 125 -34.34 0.19 11.76
CA LYS A 125 -34.48 -0.48 13.05
C LYS A 125 -33.79 -1.84 13.01
N GLY A 126 -32.92 -2.08 13.99
CA GLY A 126 -32.15 -3.33 14.14
C GLY A 126 -30.70 -3.20 13.66
N ASP A 127 -30.33 -2.14 12.92
CA ASP A 127 -28.95 -1.91 12.50
C ASP A 127 -28.08 -1.53 13.71
N ARG A 128 -26.80 -1.86 13.61
CA ARG A 128 -25.78 -1.50 14.61
C ARG A 128 -25.19 -0.14 14.29
N LEU A 129 -24.91 0.60 15.34
CA LEU A 129 -24.19 1.87 15.26
C LEU A 129 -23.03 1.83 16.26
N LEU A 130 -21.84 2.09 15.78
CA LEU A 130 -20.58 1.96 16.53
C LEU A 130 -19.95 3.36 16.65
N ILE A 131 -19.55 3.76 17.87
CA ILE A 131 -18.90 5.04 18.11
C ILE A 131 -17.50 4.79 18.71
N ASP A 132 -16.53 5.66 18.38
CA ASP A 132 -15.14 5.59 18.85
C ASP A 132 -14.50 4.22 18.55
N ASP A 133 -14.51 3.85 17.27
CA ASP A 133 -13.95 2.59 16.75
C ASP A 133 -14.56 1.35 17.43
N GLY A 134 -15.88 1.40 17.72
CA GLY A 134 -16.63 0.28 18.28
C GLY A 134 -16.50 0.11 19.80
N LYS A 135 -15.85 1.02 20.52
CA LYS A 135 -15.80 1.01 21.98
C LYS A 135 -17.18 1.22 22.60
N VAL A 136 -18.03 2.03 21.98
CA VAL A 136 -19.43 2.23 22.32
C VAL A 136 -20.28 1.62 21.21
N ARG A 137 -21.23 0.76 21.58
CA ARG A 137 -22.11 0.05 20.65
C ARG A 137 -23.55 0.36 20.94
N LEU A 138 -24.28 0.69 19.88
CA LEU A 138 -25.69 1.03 19.94
C LEU A 138 -26.47 0.15 18.95
N LYS A 139 -27.72 -0.13 19.29
CA LYS A 139 -28.67 -0.79 18.41
C LYS A 139 -29.84 0.12 18.12
N ILE A 140 -30.07 0.38 16.84
CA ILE A 140 -31.15 1.27 16.39
C ILE A 140 -32.49 0.63 16.70
N VAL A 141 -33.36 1.35 17.42
CA VAL A 141 -34.72 0.91 17.78
C VAL A 141 -35.79 1.71 17.07
N ALA A 142 -35.51 2.94 16.68
CA ALA A 142 -36.42 3.82 15.94
C ALA A 142 -35.63 4.72 14.99
N VAL A 143 -36.20 5.02 13.83
CA VAL A 143 -35.68 5.99 12.85
C VAL A 143 -36.83 6.89 12.44
N GLU A 144 -36.61 8.19 12.56
CA GLU A 144 -37.50 9.26 12.14
C GLU A 144 -36.73 10.25 11.26
N PRO A 145 -37.36 11.10 10.47
CA PRO A 145 -36.66 12.15 9.74
C PRO A 145 -35.79 13.02 10.68
N GLY A 146 -34.46 13.05 10.41
CA GLY A 146 -33.52 13.83 11.23
C GLY A 146 -33.23 13.23 12.61
N LYS A 147 -33.67 11.98 12.92
CA LYS A 147 -33.48 11.41 14.25
C LYS A 147 -33.39 9.90 14.26
N ILE A 148 -32.39 9.37 14.97
CA ILE A 148 -32.22 7.96 15.27
C ILE A 148 -32.28 7.77 16.78
N GLY A 149 -33.20 6.91 17.24
CA GLY A 149 -33.22 6.41 18.60
C GLY A 149 -32.54 5.06 18.68
N ALA A 150 -31.61 4.88 19.59
CA ALA A 150 -30.86 3.65 19.76
C ALA A 150 -30.73 3.24 21.23
N THR A 151 -30.67 1.95 21.51
CA THR A 151 -30.32 1.42 22.83
C THR A 151 -28.82 1.21 22.92
N ILE A 152 -28.20 1.62 24.01
CA ILE A 152 -26.77 1.42 24.28
C ILE A 152 -26.55 -0.04 24.69
N GLU A 153 -25.90 -0.83 23.85
CA GLU A 153 -25.52 -2.22 24.15
C GLU A 153 -24.20 -2.32 24.91
N VAL A 154 -23.24 -1.41 24.60
CA VAL A 154 -21.96 -1.29 25.31
C VAL A 154 -21.74 0.19 25.58
N GLY A 155 -21.71 0.56 26.84
CA GLY A 155 -21.53 1.94 27.29
C GLY A 155 -20.05 2.34 27.31
N GLY A 156 -19.81 3.64 27.44
CA GLY A 156 -18.46 4.19 27.53
C GLY A 156 -18.43 5.72 27.38
N LYS A 157 -17.24 6.30 27.50
CA LYS A 157 -17.01 7.73 27.29
C LYS A 157 -16.96 8.02 25.79
N VAL A 158 -17.79 8.96 25.32
CA VAL A 158 -17.77 9.51 23.97
C VAL A 158 -17.38 10.98 24.05
N SER A 159 -16.37 11.41 23.32
CA SER A 159 -15.94 12.79 23.21
C SER A 159 -16.33 13.40 21.86
N ASN A 160 -16.14 14.70 21.72
CA ASN A 160 -16.41 15.45 20.51
C ASN A 160 -15.81 14.80 19.26
N HIS A 161 -16.56 14.86 18.15
CA HIS A 161 -16.13 14.46 16.82
C HIS A 161 -15.66 13.01 16.69
N LYS A 162 -16.10 12.12 17.59
CA LYS A 162 -15.79 10.70 17.48
C LYS A 162 -16.42 10.08 16.25
N GLY A 163 -15.67 9.16 15.62
CA GLY A 163 -16.13 8.44 14.43
C GLY A 163 -17.36 7.60 14.71
N VAL A 164 -18.25 7.55 13.74
CA VAL A 164 -19.44 6.71 13.71
C VAL A 164 -19.32 5.71 12.57
N ASN A 165 -19.54 4.44 12.87
CA ASN A 165 -19.55 3.35 11.89
C ASN A 165 -20.92 2.68 11.89
N VAL A 166 -21.39 2.31 10.70
CA VAL A 166 -22.70 1.64 10.50
C VAL A 166 -22.49 0.43 9.58
N PRO A 167 -22.03 -0.70 10.13
CA PRO A 167 -21.59 -1.85 9.35
C PRO A 167 -22.69 -2.49 8.50
N ASP A 168 -23.93 -2.39 8.96
CA ASP A 168 -25.09 -3.03 8.34
C ASP A 168 -25.74 -2.18 7.24
N VAL A 169 -25.26 -0.94 7.04
CA VAL A 169 -25.88 0.06 6.16
C VAL A 169 -24.96 0.46 5.03
N LEU A 170 -25.45 0.34 3.80
CA LEU A 170 -24.83 1.00 2.66
C LEU A 170 -25.27 2.46 2.66
N VAL A 171 -24.40 3.35 3.17
CA VAL A 171 -24.70 4.77 3.20
C VAL A 171 -24.45 5.36 1.81
N PRO A 172 -25.43 6.05 1.19
CA PRO A 172 -25.31 6.58 -0.16
C PRO A 172 -24.49 7.88 -0.21
N ILE A 173 -23.26 7.82 0.32
CA ILE A 173 -22.32 8.94 0.32
C ILE A 173 -21.26 8.67 -0.75
N PRO A 174 -20.86 9.67 -1.55
CA PRO A 174 -19.72 9.55 -2.43
C PRO A 174 -18.44 9.21 -1.65
N ALA A 175 -17.59 8.34 -2.20
CA ALA A 175 -16.29 8.04 -1.59
C ALA A 175 -15.36 9.27 -1.52
N LEU A 176 -15.59 10.26 -2.39
CA LEU A 176 -14.84 11.51 -2.42
C LEU A 176 -15.70 12.68 -1.94
N THR A 177 -15.40 13.21 -0.77
CA THR A 177 -15.95 14.45 -0.25
C THR A 177 -15.41 15.67 -1.02
N GLU A 178 -15.98 16.86 -0.80
CA GLU A 178 -15.43 18.10 -1.38
C GLU A 178 -13.98 18.33 -0.92
N LYS A 179 -13.67 18.04 0.35
CA LYS A 179 -12.31 18.10 0.86
C LYS A 179 -11.41 17.11 0.11
N ASP A 180 -11.87 15.87 -0.10
CA ASP A 180 -11.10 14.86 -0.82
C ASP A 180 -10.84 15.25 -2.27
N ARG A 181 -11.77 15.91 -2.93
CA ARG A 181 -11.59 16.45 -4.30
C ARG A 181 -10.52 17.55 -4.33
N SER A 182 -10.51 18.43 -3.35
CA SER A 182 -9.46 19.45 -3.20
C SER A 182 -8.10 18.82 -2.91
N ASP A 183 -8.04 17.88 -1.96
CA ASP A 183 -6.82 17.16 -1.61
C ASP A 183 -6.30 16.27 -2.75
N LEU A 184 -7.20 15.69 -3.52
CA LEU A 184 -6.88 14.92 -4.72
C LEU A 184 -6.18 15.80 -5.77
N GLN A 185 -6.75 16.97 -6.06
CA GLN A 185 -6.16 17.90 -7.02
C GLN A 185 -4.76 18.34 -6.56
N PHE A 186 -4.61 18.72 -5.30
CA PHE A 186 -3.32 19.04 -4.69
C PHE A 186 -2.32 17.87 -4.80
N ALA A 187 -2.73 16.65 -4.46
CA ALA A 187 -1.86 15.48 -4.53
C ALA A 187 -1.37 15.20 -5.96
N LEU A 188 -2.24 15.39 -6.96
CA LEU A 188 -1.89 15.23 -8.36
C LEU A 188 -0.91 16.30 -8.86
N GLU A 189 -1.05 17.55 -8.39
CA GLU A 189 -0.12 18.65 -8.66
C GLU A 189 1.26 18.38 -8.04
N MET A 190 1.29 17.77 -6.86
CA MET A 190 2.52 17.35 -6.18
C MET A 190 3.17 16.11 -6.79
N GLY A 191 2.57 15.50 -7.81
CA GLY A 191 3.10 14.32 -8.49
C GLY A 191 2.99 13.05 -7.64
N ALA A 192 1.82 12.81 -7.06
CA ALA A 192 1.47 11.57 -6.38
C ALA A 192 1.71 10.35 -7.29
N ASP A 193 2.30 9.30 -6.76
CA ASP A 193 2.43 8.03 -7.49
C ASP A 193 1.17 7.18 -7.33
N TYR A 194 0.54 7.22 -6.15
CA TYR A 194 -0.75 6.62 -5.86
C TYR A 194 -1.64 7.56 -5.05
N ILE A 195 -2.93 7.48 -5.30
CA ILE A 195 -4.00 8.04 -4.47
C ILE A 195 -4.70 6.88 -3.77
N ALA A 196 -4.66 6.85 -2.45
CA ALA A 196 -5.41 5.89 -1.67
C ALA A 196 -6.82 6.44 -1.37
N LEU A 197 -7.82 5.64 -1.72
CA LEU A 197 -9.24 5.95 -1.52
C LEU A 197 -9.74 5.25 -0.26
N SER A 198 -10.13 6.03 0.74
CA SER A 198 -10.75 5.53 1.98
C SER A 198 -12.23 5.22 1.76
N PHE A 199 -12.72 4.25 2.53
CA PHE A 199 -14.14 3.87 2.59
C PHE A 199 -14.77 3.48 1.24
N VAL A 200 -14.00 2.84 0.35
CA VAL A 200 -14.53 2.27 -0.88
C VAL A 200 -15.58 1.21 -0.53
N GLN A 201 -16.78 1.35 -1.06
CA GLN A 201 -17.89 0.42 -0.85
C GLN A 201 -18.25 -0.35 -2.12
N ARG A 202 -18.08 0.28 -3.29
CA ARG A 202 -18.55 -0.23 -4.58
C ARG A 202 -17.60 0.15 -5.73
N PRO A 203 -17.64 -0.56 -6.86
CA PRO A 203 -16.79 -0.26 -8.02
C PRO A 203 -16.97 1.15 -8.58
N GLU A 204 -18.18 1.70 -8.48
CA GLU A 204 -18.53 3.04 -8.92
C GLU A 204 -17.68 4.13 -8.21
N ASP A 205 -17.32 3.92 -6.94
CA ASP A 205 -16.44 4.81 -6.18
C ASP A 205 -15.03 4.88 -6.81
N VAL A 206 -14.54 3.74 -7.28
CA VAL A 206 -13.22 3.67 -7.95
C VAL A 206 -13.30 4.24 -9.36
N ALA A 207 -14.42 4.03 -10.06
CA ALA A 207 -14.64 4.56 -11.40
C ALA A 207 -14.70 6.11 -11.39
N GLU A 208 -15.42 6.70 -10.43
CA GLU A 208 -15.47 8.15 -10.22
C GLU A 208 -14.06 8.73 -9.98
N ALA A 209 -13.31 8.09 -9.09
CA ALA A 209 -11.92 8.51 -8.82
C ALA A 209 -11.05 8.39 -10.08
N ARG A 210 -11.24 7.35 -10.89
CA ARG A 210 -10.51 7.16 -12.15
C ARG A 210 -10.80 8.28 -13.17
N GLU A 211 -12.02 8.75 -13.26
CA GLU A 211 -12.38 9.88 -14.13
C GLU A 211 -11.62 11.16 -13.74
N LEU A 212 -11.48 11.41 -12.42
CA LEU A 212 -10.78 12.58 -11.91
C LEU A 212 -9.26 12.46 -12.02
N ILE A 213 -8.70 11.28 -11.75
CA ILE A 213 -7.25 11.02 -11.71
C ILE A 213 -6.68 10.82 -13.12
N GLY A 214 -7.41 10.15 -14.01
CA GLY A 214 -6.89 9.67 -15.29
C GLY A 214 -5.66 8.77 -15.10
N ASP A 215 -4.62 9.01 -15.87
CA ASP A 215 -3.34 8.29 -15.80
C ASP A 215 -2.29 8.97 -14.92
N ARG A 216 -2.63 10.12 -14.30
CA ARG A 216 -1.69 10.94 -13.52
C ARG A 216 -1.17 10.21 -12.29
N ALA A 217 -2.01 9.40 -11.62
CA ALA A 217 -1.61 8.56 -10.48
C ALA A 217 -2.27 7.18 -10.56
N GLY A 218 -1.72 6.19 -9.84
CA GLY A 218 -2.39 4.92 -9.59
C GLY A 218 -3.47 5.07 -8.51
N ILE A 219 -4.51 4.24 -8.57
CA ILE A 219 -5.54 4.16 -7.53
C ILE A 219 -5.22 2.99 -6.60
N LEU A 220 -5.13 3.28 -5.30
CA LEU A 220 -5.00 2.31 -4.24
C LEU A 220 -6.31 2.27 -3.45
N SER A 221 -7.16 1.27 -3.71
CA SER A 221 -8.43 1.14 -2.99
C SER A 221 -8.23 0.52 -1.62
N LYS A 222 -8.74 1.19 -0.57
CA LYS A 222 -8.70 0.68 0.79
C LYS A 222 -9.95 -0.17 1.03
N ILE A 223 -9.72 -1.44 1.37
CA ILE A 223 -10.80 -2.39 1.69
C ILE A 223 -11.02 -2.33 3.19
N GLU A 224 -12.03 -1.57 3.57
CA GLU A 224 -12.39 -1.18 4.95
C GLU A 224 -13.84 -1.52 5.29
N LYS A 225 -14.66 -1.78 4.27
CA LYS A 225 -16.10 -1.96 4.40
C LYS A 225 -16.54 -3.37 4.00
N PRO A 226 -17.56 -3.95 4.68
CA PRO A 226 -18.13 -5.25 4.31
C PRO A 226 -18.61 -5.29 2.85
N GLN A 227 -19.23 -4.20 2.39
CA GLN A 227 -19.75 -4.06 1.02
C GLN A 227 -18.65 -4.17 -0.04
N ALA A 228 -17.45 -3.69 0.25
CA ALA A 228 -16.30 -3.85 -0.64
C ALA A 228 -15.86 -5.33 -0.78
N ILE A 229 -16.06 -6.15 0.24
CA ILE A 229 -15.76 -7.59 0.19
C ILE A 229 -16.74 -8.34 -0.72
N GLU A 230 -17.99 -7.93 -0.76
CA GLU A 230 -19.02 -8.54 -1.63
C GLU A 230 -18.73 -8.28 -3.11
N ARG A 231 -18.19 -7.11 -3.44
CA ARG A 231 -17.87 -6.67 -4.81
C ARG A 231 -16.35 -6.59 -5.07
N LEU A 232 -15.56 -7.38 -4.34
CA LEU A 232 -14.11 -7.32 -4.33
C LEU A 232 -13.50 -7.43 -5.74
N ASP A 233 -13.93 -8.38 -6.54
CA ASP A 233 -13.38 -8.61 -7.88
C ASP A 233 -13.55 -7.41 -8.82
N GLU A 234 -14.68 -6.75 -8.74
CA GLU A 234 -14.98 -5.56 -9.55
C GLU A 234 -14.12 -4.37 -9.11
N ILE A 235 -13.99 -4.16 -7.79
CA ILE A 235 -13.13 -3.13 -7.22
C ILE A 235 -11.66 -3.38 -7.61
N LEU A 236 -11.18 -4.62 -7.47
CA LEU A 236 -9.81 -4.98 -7.82
C LEU A 236 -9.49 -4.72 -9.31
N LYS A 237 -10.43 -5.00 -10.22
CA LYS A 237 -10.24 -4.75 -11.66
C LYS A 237 -10.02 -3.27 -11.98
N LEU A 238 -10.72 -2.38 -11.31
CA LEU A 238 -10.64 -0.93 -11.51
C LEU A 238 -9.45 -0.29 -10.77
N SER A 239 -8.93 -0.95 -9.73
CA SER A 239 -7.81 -0.48 -8.91
C SER A 239 -6.46 -0.80 -9.53
N ASP A 240 -5.43 -0.01 -9.22
CA ASP A 240 -4.03 -0.30 -9.56
C ASP A 240 -3.29 -1.01 -8.42
N ALA A 241 -3.73 -0.79 -7.19
CA ALA A 241 -3.27 -1.44 -5.96
C ALA A 241 -4.42 -1.52 -4.97
N VAL A 242 -4.28 -2.32 -3.92
CA VAL A 242 -5.25 -2.37 -2.82
C VAL A 242 -4.57 -2.36 -1.46
N MET A 243 -5.31 -1.94 -0.44
CA MET A 243 -4.89 -1.97 0.95
C MET A 243 -5.92 -2.71 1.80
N VAL A 244 -5.48 -3.68 2.57
CA VAL A 244 -6.27 -4.29 3.64
C VAL A 244 -6.10 -3.41 4.87
N ALA A 245 -7.05 -2.51 5.12
CA ALA A 245 -7.03 -1.59 6.26
C ALA A 245 -7.75 -2.23 7.46
N ARG A 246 -7.00 -3.08 8.18
CA ARG A 246 -7.55 -3.98 9.21
C ARG A 246 -8.18 -3.27 10.38
N GLY A 247 -7.70 -2.07 10.72
CA GLY A 247 -8.28 -1.25 11.80
C GLY A 247 -9.75 -0.94 11.54
N ASP A 248 -10.04 -0.29 10.42
CA ASP A 248 -11.40 0.08 10.05
C ASP A 248 -12.25 -1.17 9.72
N LEU A 249 -11.68 -2.17 9.03
CA LEU A 249 -12.36 -3.42 8.72
C LEU A 249 -12.77 -4.19 9.99
N GLY A 250 -11.93 -4.20 11.04
CA GLY A 250 -12.20 -4.86 12.32
C GLY A 250 -13.15 -4.08 13.23
N VAL A 251 -13.44 -2.81 12.91
CA VAL A 251 -14.55 -2.06 13.52
C VAL A 251 -15.87 -2.44 12.86
N GLU A 252 -15.88 -2.56 11.54
CA GLU A 252 -17.08 -2.87 10.75
C GLU A 252 -17.51 -4.34 10.84
N LEU A 253 -16.57 -5.26 11.05
CA LEU A 253 -16.77 -6.70 11.12
C LEU A 253 -16.30 -7.29 12.46
N PRO A 254 -16.80 -8.47 12.86
CA PRO A 254 -16.24 -9.18 14.00
C PRO A 254 -14.74 -9.39 13.84
N PRO A 255 -13.91 -9.10 14.85
CA PRO A 255 -12.45 -9.19 14.74
C PRO A 255 -11.93 -10.54 14.24
N GLU A 256 -12.58 -11.63 14.59
CA GLU A 256 -12.26 -12.99 14.14
C GLU A 256 -12.48 -13.22 12.64
N SER A 257 -13.23 -12.34 11.98
CA SER A 257 -13.46 -12.41 10.53
C SER A 257 -12.34 -11.73 9.73
N VAL A 258 -11.55 -10.87 10.35
CA VAL A 258 -10.52 -10.07 9.64
C VAL A 258 -9.40 -10.95 9.06
N PRO A 259 -8.80 -11.92 9.80
CA PRO A 259 -7.72 -12.75 9.24
C PRO A 259 -8.11 -13.56 8.00
N PRO A 260 -9.26 -14.28 7.95
CA PRO A 260 -9.69 -14.97 6.73
C PRO A 260 -9.94 -14.02 5.56
N LEU A 261 -10.48 -12.81 5.83
CA LEU A 261 -10.72 -11.82 4.80
C LEU A 261 -9.41 -11.21 4.26
N GLN A 262 -8.44 -10.95 5.13
CA GLN A 262 -7.09 -10.56 4.71
C GLN A 262 -6.52 -11.58 3.72
N ASN A 263 -6.53 -12.86 4.07
CA ASN A 263 -6.06 -13.93 3.20
C ASN A 263 -6.79 -13.93 1.83
N LYS A 264 -8.12 -13.80 1.84
CA LYS A 264 -8.94 -13.75 0.62
C LYS A 264 -8.55 -12.57 -0.26
N ILE A 265 -8.42 -11.37 0.33
CA ILE A 265 -8.07 -10.14 -0.42
C ILE A 265 -6.66 -10.27 -1.00
N VAL A 266 -5.68 -10.69 -0.18
CA VAL A 266 -4.28 -10.86 -0.60
C VAL A 266 -4.18 -11.86 -1.74
N ALA A 267 -4.79 -13.04 -1.61
CA ALA A 267 -4.77 -14.07 -2.64
C ALA A 267 -5.41 -13.58 -3.95
N ARG A 268 -6.56 -12.89 -3.84
CA ARG A 268 -7.27 -12.41 -5.03
C ARG A 268 -6.54 -11.26 -5.74
N ALA A 269 -6.00 -10.30 -4.98
CA ALA A 269 -5.19 -9.22 -5.52
C ALA A 269 -3.96 -9.78 -6.26
N ARG A 270 -3.27 -10.75 -5.67
CA ARG A 270 -2.13 -11.43 -6.30
C ARG A 270 -2.53 -12.11 -7.61
N GLN A 271 -3.63 -12.87 -7.65
CA GLN A 271 -4.11 -13.51 -8.88
C GLN A 271 -4.32 -12.51 -10.02
N LEU A 272 -4.78 -11.30 -9.70
CA LEU A 272 -4.99 -10.22 -10.67
C LEU A 272 -3.73 -9.36 -10.92
N GLY A 273 -2.58 -9.73 -10.32
CA GLY A 273 -1.33 -8.97 -10.47
C GLY A 273 -1.37 -7.56 -9.86
N LYS A 274 -2.25 -7.32 -8.90
CA LYS A 274 -2.38 -6.03 -8.19
C LYS A 274 -1.56 -6.06 -6.90
N PRO A 275 -0.65 -5.10 -6.67
CA PRO A 275 0.05 -5.03 -5.40
C PRO A 275 -0.93 -4.83 -4.25
N VAL A 276 -0.72 -5.58 -3.17
CA VAL A 276 -1.55 -5.52 -1.96
C VAL A 276 -0.72 -5.10 -0.75
N VAL A 277 -1.20 -4.09 -0.05
CA VAL A 277 -0.63 -3.56 1.19
C VAL A 277 -1.44 -4.09 2.37
N VAL A 278 -0.80 -4.73 3.34
CA VAL A 278 -1.44 -5.04 4.63
C VAL A 278 -1.09 -3.94 5.62
N ALA A 279 -2.11 -3.34 6.23
CA ALA A 279 -1.99 -2.10 6.97
C ALA A 279 -2.68 -2.15 8.33
N THR A 280 -2.29 -1.22 9.20
CA THR A 280 -2.79 -0.94 10.54
C THR A 280 -2.45 -2.00 11.60
N GLN A 281 -2.12 -1.55 12.81
CA GLN A 281 -1.83 -2.38 13.98
C GLN A 281 -0.73 -3.45 13.74
N MET A 282 0.30 -3.09 12.95
CA MET A 282 1.38 -4.02 12.63
C MET A 282 2.40 -4.13 13.76
N LEU A 283 2.92 -2.99 14.22
CA LEU A 283 3.89 -2.88 15.34
C LEU A 283 3.44 -1.77 16.30
N GLU A 284 2.15 -1.71 16.62
CA GLU A 284 1.49 -0.59 17.31
C GLU A 284 2.14 -0.28 18.66
N SER A 285 2.59 -1.28 19.41
CA SER A 285 3.31 -1.07 20.68
C SER A 285 4.59 -0.27 20.50
N MET A 286 5.20 -0.29 19.30
CA MET A 286 6.39 0.49 18.98
C MET A 286 6.15 2.00 18.81
N ILE A 287 4.90 2.45 18.90
CA ILE A 287 4.61 3.88 19.07
C ILE A 287 5.28 4.41 20.33
N VAL A 288 5.29 3.63 21.41
CA VAL A 288 5.81 4.02 22.73
C VAL A 288 6.90 3.08 23.29
N SER A 289 7.18 1.96 22.61
CA SER A 289 8.16 0.96 23.02
C SER A 289 9.22 0.76 21.93
N PRO A 290 10.52 0.59 22.27
CA PRO A 290 11.57 0.32 21.28
C PRO A 290 11.50 -1.11 20.70
N THR A 291 10.67 -1.97 21.27
CA THR A 291 10.50 -3.37 20.84
C THR A 291 9.03 -3.74 20.76
N PRO A 292 8.63 -4.53 19.74
CA PRO A 292 7.25 -4.97 19.58
C PRO A 292 6.93 -6.14 20.53
N THR A 293 5.65 -6.43 20.66
CA THR A 293 5.16 -7.66 21.27
C THR A 293 5.39 -8.87 20.35
N ARG A 294 5.37 -10.08 20.90
CA ARG A 294 5.46 -11.32 20.11
C ARG A 294 4.25 -11.50 19.18
N ALA A 295 3.08 -11.04 19.60
CA ALA A 295 1.86 -11.10 18.79
C ALA A 295 2.00 -10.23 17.52
N GLU A 296 2.53 -9.02 17.65
CA GLU A 296 2.78 -8.11 16.52
C GLU A 296 3.83 -8.68 15.55
N VAL A 297 4.92 -9.26 16.07
CA VAL A 297 5.91 -9.94 15.23
C VAL A 297 5.27 -11.08 14.42
N SER A 298 4.42 -11.89 15.08
CA SER A 298 3.67 -12.96 14.42
C SER A 298 2.69 -12.42 13.38
N ASP A 299 2.05 -11.30 13.65
CA ASP A 299 1.08 -10.68 12.76
C ASP A 299 1.74 -10.16 11.48
N VAL A 300 2.85 -9.42 11.59
CA VAL A 300 3.67 -9.00 10.44
C VAL A 300 4.15 -10.21 9.65
N ALA A 301 4.66 -11.25 10.33
CA ALA A 301 5.11 -12.46 9.66
C ALA A 301 3.98 -13.15 8.89
N ASN A 302 2.78 -13.27 9.49
CA ASN A 302 1.62 -13.87 8.83
C ASN A 302 1.19 -13.08 7.58
N ALA A 303 1.16 -11.76 7.63
CA ALA A 303 0.85 -10.94 6.46
C ALA A 303 1.82 -11.21 5.29
N ILE A 304 3.10 -11.44 5.59
CA ILE A 304 4.12 -11.78 4.60
C ILE A 304 3.94 -13.22 4.10
N TYR A 305 3.67 -14.18 5.00
CA TYR A 305 3.35 -15.57 4.62
C TYR A 305 2.10 -15.67 3.75
N ASP A 306 1.11 -14.79 3.96
CA ASP A 306 -0.10 -14.72 3.14
C ASP A 306 0.19 -14.21 1.71
N GLY A 307 1.36 -13.59 1.50
CA GLY A 307 1.81 -13.12 0.20
C GLY A 307 1.60 -11.63 -0.06
N ALA A 308 1.51 -10.79 0.97
CA ALA A 308 1.46 -9.34 0.82
C ALA A 308 2.62 -8.81 -0.03
N ASP A 309 2.36 -7.81 -0.88
CA ASP A 309 3.40 -7.10 -1.62
C ASP A 309 4.10 -6.07 -0.73
N ALA A 310 3.35 -5.44 0.16
CA ALA A 310 3.87 -4.48 1.11
C ALA A 310 3.18 -4.61 2.48
N VAL A 311 3.90 -4.20 3.52
CA VAL A 311 3.40 -4.02 4.88
C VAL A 311 3.57 -2.55 5.28
N MET A 312 2.62 -2.00 6.04
CA MET A 312 2.57 -0.58 6.34
C MET A 312 2.76 -0.29 7.83
N LEU A 313 3.52 0.75 8.13
CA LEU A 313 3.57 1.42 9.43
C LEU A 313 2.75 2.71 9.38
N SER A 314 1.91 2.93 10.37
CA SER A 314 1.03 4.10 10.53
C SER A 314 1.60 5.08 11.56
N ALA A 315 1.06 5.09 12.76
CA ALA A 315 1.51 5.97 13.84
C ALA A 315 2.93 5.63 14.31
N GLU A 316 3.37 4.38 14.19
CA GLU A 316 4.68 3.88 14.55
C GLU A 316 5.80 4.71 13.89
N SER A 317 5.64 5.05 12.61
CA SER A 317 6.61 5.86 11.87
C SER A 317 6.25 7.34 11.78
N ALA A 318 4.95 7.70 11.94
CA ALA A 318 4.47 9.07 11.78
C ALA A 318 4.56 9.92 13.05
N ALA A 319 4.28 9.34 14.20
CA ALA A 319 4.14 10.03 15.48
C ALA A 319 4.79 9.29 16.66
N GLY A 320 5.26 8.06 16.45
CA GLY A 320 5.87 7.23 17.48
C GLY A 320 7.23 7.78 17.96
N ALA A 321 7.64 7.32 19.13
CA ALA A 321 8.94 7.65 19.71
C ALA A 321 10.11 6.89 19.03
N TYR A 322 9.82 5.81 18.29
CA TYR A 322 10.81 4.88 17.73
C TYR A 322 10.60 4.60 16.23
N PRO A 323 10.51 5.63 15.36
CA PRO A 323 10.13 5.45 13.97
C PRO A 323 11.16 4.63 13.16
N ILE A 324 12.44 4.81 13.43
CA ILE A 324 13.52 4.12 12.70
C ILE A 324 13.61 2.67 13.15
N GLU A 325 13.49 2.42 14.45
CA GLU A 325 13.48 1.09 15.06
C GLU A 325 12.29 0.27 14.55
N ALA A 326 11.11 0.89 14.39
CA ALA A 326 9.92 0.24 13.83
C ALA A 326 10.14 -0.23 12.39
N VAL A 327 10.69 0.62 11.52
CA VAL A 327 11.05 0.23 10.14
C VAL A 327 12.13 -0.84 10.14
N THR A 328 13.15 -0.72 10.99
CA THR A 328 14.23 -1.71 11.11
C THR A 328 13.70 -3.07 11.57
N MET A 329 12.79 -3.07 12.54
CA MET A 329 12.17 -4.30 13.05
C MET A 329 11.34 -4.97 11.95
N MET A 330 10.53 -4.21 11.22
CA MET A 330 9.73 -4.72 10.11
C MET A 330 10.62 -5.31 9.01
N ASP A 331 11.73 -4.66 8.66
CA ASP A 331 12.71 -5.17 7.70
C ASP A 331 13.34 -6.50 8.18
N ARG A 332 13.68 -6.60 9.47
CA ARG A 332 14.22 -7.84 10.06
C ARG A 332 13.22 -8.98 10.06
N ILE A 333 11.96 -8.72 10.41
CA ILE A 333 10.90 -9.74 10.35
C ILE A 333 10.73 -10.23 8.91
N ALA A 334 10.66 -9.29 7.96
CA ALA A 334 10.48 -9.63 6.55
C ALA A 334 11.62 -10.49 6.00
N ARG A 335 12.87 -10.14 6.28
CA ARG A 335 14.02 -10.94 5.87
C ARG A 335 14.00 -12.33 6.50
N ASN A 336 13.65 -12.43 7.78
CA ASN A 336 13.59 -13.72 8.46
C ASN A 336 12.53 -14.64 7.86
N VAL A 337 11.33 -14.10 7.57
CA VAL A 337 10.25 -14.86 6.92
C VAL A 337 10.64 -15.29 5.49
N GLU A 338 11.18 -14.39 4.69
CA GLU A 338 11.54 -14.70 3.30
C GLU A 338 12.69 -15.72 3.17
N ASN A 339 13.51 -15.87 4.21
CA ASN A 339 14.56 -16.88 4.28
C ASN A 339 14.05 -18.23 4.82
N ASP A 340 12.82 -18.30 5.32
CA ASP A 340 12.23 -19.57 5.78
C ASP A 340 11.85 -20.46 4.58
N PRO A 341 12.30 -21.71 4.53
CA PRO A 341 11.89 -22.67 3.50
C PRO A 341 10.38 -22.87 3.39
N VAL A 342 9.64 -22.75 4.52
CA VAL A 342 8.18 -22.85 4.54
C VAL A 342 7.52 -21.70 3.76
N TYR A 343 8.06 -20.48 3.87
CA TYR A 343 7.60 -19.35 3.07
C TYR A 343 7.73 -19.63 1.58
N GLN A 344 8.90 -20.10 1.16
CA GLN A 344 9.17 -20.41 -0.22
C GLN A 344 8.18 -21.44 -0.78
N ALA A 345 7.94 -22.55 -0.03
CA ALA A 345 6.96 -23.53 -0.39
C ALA A 345 5.54 -22.95 -0.47
N ARG A 346 5.10 -22.19 0.56
CA ARG A 346 3.75 -21.64 0.65
C ARG A 346 3.43 -20.64 -0.46
N VAL A 347 4.37 -19.78 -0.80
CA VAL A 347 4.21 -18.78 -1.85
C VAL A 347 4.05 -19.41 -3.23
N HIS A 348 4.66 -20.58 -3.47
CA HIS A 348 4.52 -21.31 -4.73
C HIS A 348 3.20 -22.09 -4.85
N PHE A 349 2.57 -22.48 -3.72
CA PHE A 349 1.29 -23.21 -3.76
C PHE A 349 0.08 -22.32 -4.10
N THR A 350 0.20 -21.00 -4.08
CA THR A 350 -0.89 -20.13 -4.53
C THR A 350 -0.89 -20.11 -6.05
N GLU A 351 -1.71 -20.97 -6.66
CA GLU A 351 -1.85 -21.02 -8.12
C GLU A 351 -2.31 -19.67 -8.66
N THR A 352 -1.47 -19.06 -9.49
CA THR A 352 -1.86 -17.97 -10.37
C THR A 352 -2.28 -18.62 -11.68
N LEU A 353 -3.48 -18.33 -12.15
CA LEU A 353 -3.90 -18.79 -13.48
C LEU A 353 -3.43 -17.75 -14.49
N PRO A 354 -2.43 -18.05 -15.33
CA PRO A 354 -1.98 -17.14 -16.37
C PRO A 354 -3.14 -16.84 -17.32
N GLU A 355 -3.26 -15.58 -17.73
CA GLU A 355 -4.14 -15.23 -18.84
C GLU A 355 -3.60 -15.90 -20.13
N ALA A 356 -4.49 -16.19 -21.08
CA ALA A 356 -4.09 -16.79 -22.36
C ALA A 356 -3.39 -15.75 -23.27
N THR A 357 -2.32 -15.14 -22.74
CA THR A 357 -1.48 -14.15 -23.44
C THR A 357 -0.02 -14.59 -23.44
N ALA A 358 0.73 -14.20 -24.47
CA ALA A 358 2.17 -14.48 -24.55
C ALA A 358 2.93 -13.86 -23.35
N ALA A 359 2.52 -12.68 -22.89
CA ALA A 359 3.16 -11.98 -21.80
C ALA A 359 3.02 -12.72 -20.47
N ASP A 360 1.85 -13.30 -20.19
CA ASP A 360 1.60 -14.09 -18.98
C ASP A 360 2.32 -15.46 -19.05
N ALA A 361 2.23 -16.13 -20.20
CA ALA A 361 2.92 -17.42 -20.40
C ALA A 361 4.44 -17.29 -20.24
N LEU A 362 5.03 -16.18 -20.72
CA LEU A 362 6.46 -15.92 -20.55
C LEU A 362 6.83 -15.56 -19.11
N ALA A 363 5.96 -14.85 -18.38
CA ALA A 363 6.18 -14.56 -16.97
C ALA A 363 6.19 -15.86 -16.14
N ASP A 364 5.24 -16.75 -16.36
CA ASP A 364 5.18 -18.06 -15.70
C ASP A 364 6.41 -18.93 -16.07
N ALA A 365 6.71 -19.07 -17.37
CA ALA A 365 7.90 -19.80 -17.82
C ALA A 365 9.20 -19.24 -17.23
N SER A 366 9.29 -17.92 -17.07
CA SER A 366 10.48 -17.28 -16.49
C SER A 366 10.72 -17.65 -15.03
N HIS A 367 9.66 -17.83 -14.24
CA HIS A 367 9.74 -18.35 -12.88
C HIS A 367 10.37 -19.76 -12.86
N THR A 368 9.86 -20.66 -13.69
CA THR A 368 10.36 -22.04 -13.82
C THR A 368 11.84 -22.06 -14.23
N ILE A 369 12.21 -21.23 -15.20
CA ILE A 369 13.60 -21.09 -15.65
C ILE A 369 14.51 -20.58 -14.54
N ALA A 370 14.08 -19.51 -13.83
CA ALA A 370 14.87 -18.95 -12.74
C ALA A 370 15.09 -19.96 -11.60
N SER A 371 14.08 -20.75 -11.27
CA SER A 371 14.13 -21.79 -10.24
C SER A 371 15.06 -22.94 -10.64
N ASN A 372 14.88 -23.49 -11.85
CA ASN A 372 15.62 -24.67 -12.31
C ASN A 372 17.10 -24.36 -12.57
N LEU A 373 17.40 -23.19 -13.13
CA LEU A 373 18.77 -22.78 -13.44
C LEU A 373 19.49 -22.09 -12.30
N LYS A 374 18.81 -21.82 -11.18
CA LYS A 374 19.33 -21.05 -10.04
C LYS A 374 19.99 -19.76 -10.53
N THR A 375 19.22 -18.96 -11.25
CA THR A 375 19.75 -17.74 -11.88
C THR A 375 20.00 -16.64 -10.86
N GLY A 376 20.74 -15.61 -11.25
CA GLY A 376 20.71 -14.29 -10.63
C GLY A 376 19.38 -13.58 -10.93
N PRO A 377 19.33 -12.24 -10.94
CA PRO A 377 18.08 -11.51 -11.07
C PRO A 377 17.38 -11.76 -12.41
N MET A 378 16.05 -11.65 -12.36
CA MET A 378 15.27 -11.47 -13.58
C MET A 378 15.30 -10.01 -13.96
N VAL A 379 15.52 -9.71 -15.23
CA VAL A 379 15.55 -8.34 -15.76
C VAL A 379 14.37 -8.15 -16.69
N CYS A 380 13.61 -7.09 -16.52
CA CYS A 380 12.55 -6.78 -17.46
C CYS A 380 12.62 -5.33 -17.94
N TYR A 381 12.37 -5.15 -19.23
CA TYR A 381 12.10 -3.84 -19.84
C TYR A 381 10.61 -3.60 -19.86
N THR A 382 10.18 -2.45 -19.33
CA THR A 382 8.76 -2.16 -19.22
C THR A 382 8.47 -0.67 -19.39
N SER A 383 7.52 -0.35 -20.25
CA SER A 383 7.05 1.03 -20.45
C SER A 383 5.91 1.41 -19.48
N SER A 384 5.07 0.44 -19.10
CA SER A 384 3.90 0.64 -18.22
C SER A 384 4.01 -0.04 -16.85
N GLY A 385 5.08 -0.79 -16.60
CA GLY A 385 5.24 -1.64 -15.42
C GLY A 385 4.54 -3.01 -15.50
N SER A 386 3.79 -3.30 -16.57
CA SER A 386 3.00 -4.53 -16.67
C SER A 386 3.85 -5.80 -16.65
N THR A 387 4.98 -5.83 -17.36
CA THR A 387 5.90 -6.97 -17.35
C THR A 387 6.44 -7.26 -15.96
N ALA A 388 6.86 -6.20 -15.23
CA ALA A 388 7.34 -6.34 -13.86
C ALA A 388 6.26 -6.88 -12.91
N ARG A 389 5.02 -6.41 -13.04
CA ARG A 389 3.88 -6.90 -12.24
C ARG A 389 3.56 -8.36 -12.52
N ARG A 390 3.56 -8.78 -13.81
CA ARG A 390 3.35 -10.19 -14.17
C ARG A 390 4.41 -11.09 -13.57
N ILE A 391 5.70 -10.73 -13.71
CA ILE A 391 6.79 -11.50 -13.09
C ILE A 391 6.64 -11.54 -11.57
N ALA A 392 6.35 -10.42 -10.92
CA ALA A 392 6.20 -10.34 -9.47
C ALA A 392 5.01 -11.17 -8.95
N ARG A 393 3.93 -11.29 -9.72
CA ARG A 393 2.78 -12.16 -9.44
C ARG A 393 3.21 -13.62 -9.24
N GLU A 394 4.14 -14.10 -10.06
CA GLU A 394 4.65 -15.47 -10.01
C GLU A 394 5.62 -15.71 -8.84
N ARG A 395 6.01 -14.67 -8.09
CA ARG A 395 6.89 -14.77 -6.90
C ARG A 395 8.19 -15.55 -7.18
N PRO A 396 9.01 -15.15 -8.15
CA PRO A 396 10.24 -15.86 -8.44
C PRO A 396 11.20 -15.91 -7.25
N PRO A 397 12.05 -16.94 -7.15
CA PRO A 397 13.01 -17.06 -6.04
C PRO A 397 14.06 -15.95 -6.03
N VAL A 398 14.20 -15.24 -7.15
CA VAL A 398 15.19 -14.17 -7.37
C VAL A 398 14.55 -12.79 -7.41
N LYS A 399 15.36 -11.73 -7.31
CA LYS A 399 14.91 -10.34 -7.43
C LYS A 399 14.59 -9.98 -8.88
N ILE A 400 13.75 -8.98 -9.06
CA ILE A 400 13.33 -8.47 -10.36
C ILE A 400 13.93 -7.09 -10.55
N LEU A 401 14.81 -6.92 -11.53
CA LEU A 401 15.33 -5.64 -11.97
C LEU A 401 14.41 -5.10 -13.07
N ALA A 402 13.56 -4.14 -12.75
CA ALA A 402 12.68 -3.51 -13.73
C ALA A 402 13.33 -2.23 -14.28
N MET A 403 13.59 -2.21 -15.57
CA MET A 403 14.15 -1.06 -16.27
C MET A 403 13.08 -0.35 -17.09
N THR A 404 12.95 0.96 -16.91
CA THR A 404 11.94 1.77 -17.58
C THR A 404 12.49 3.17 -17.93
N ALA A 405 11.99 3.74 -19.00
CA ALA A 405 12.27 5.12 -19.40
C ALA A 405 11.34 6.15 -18.71
N SER A 406 10.41 5.70 -17.88
CA SER A 406 9.46 6.55 -17.16
C SER A 406 9.78 6.59 -15.66
N HIS A 407 10.05 7.78 -15.13
CA HIS A 407 10.18 7.99 -13.68
C HIS A 407 8.92 7.61 -12.92
N THR A 408 7.75 7.93 -13.47
CA THR A 408 6.45 7.61 -12.86
C THR A 408 6.27 6.09 -12.74
N VAL A 409 6.60 5.33 -13.78
CA VAL A 409 6.52 3.86 -13.74
C VAL A 409 7.53 3.29 -12.73
N ALA A 410 8.77 3.79 -12.71
CA ALA A 410 9.76 3.33 -11.73
C ALA A 410 9.28 3.55 -10.29
N ARG A 411 8.69 4.71 -10.00
CA ARG A 411 8.12 5.05 -8.68
C ARG A 411 6.94 4.16 -8.33
N ARG A 412 5.96 3.99 -9.24
CA ARG A 412 4.78 3.13 -9.00
C ARG A 412 5.15 1.67 -8.72
N LEU A 413 6.24 1.18 -9.29
CA LEU A 413 6.74 -0.17 -9.01
C LEU A 413 7.34 -0.33 -7.60
N GLY A 414 7.52 0.73 -6.84
CA GLY A 414 8.07 0.69 -5.48
C GLY A 414 7.17 -0.04 -4.46
N LEU A 415 5.89 -0.25 -4.74
CA LEU A 415 4.99 -1.09 -3.93
C LEU A 415 4.97 -2.56 -4.38
N GLN A 416 5.61 -2.89 -5.51
CA GLN A 416 5.53 -4.23 -6.07
C GLN A 416 6.57 -5.16 -5.44
N TRP A 417 6.13 -6.30 -4.95
CA TRP A 417 7.00 -7.33 -4.36
C TRP A 417 8.18 -7.71 -5.27
N GLY A 418 9.36 -7.82 -4.70
CA GLY A 418 10.57 -8.29 -5.38
C GLY A 418 11.16 -7.34 -6.42
N VAL A 419 10.47 -6.26 -6.77
CA VAL A 419 10.90 -5.35 -7.84
C VAL A 419 11.90 -4.31 -7.33
N HIS A 420 13.06 -4.24 -7.97
CA HIS A 420 13.98 -3.12 -7.91
C HIS A 420 13.86 -2.34 -9.22
N ALA A 421 13.16 -1.20 -9.17
CA ALA A 421 12.89 -0.39 -10.35
C ALA A 421 13.99 0.64 -10.59
N VAL A 422 14.43 0.75 -11.84
CA VAL A 422 15.49 1.67 -12.25
C VAL A 422 15.02 2.49 -13.45
N HIS A 423 15.09 3.82 -13.31
CA HIS A 423 14.92 4.72 -14.45
C HIS A 423 16.16 4.70 -15.33
N THR A 424 15.98 4.46 -16.62
CA THR A 424 17.09 4.41 -17.58
C THR A 424 16.59 4.75 -18.98
N ARG A 425 17.46 5.23 -19.86
CA ARG A 425 17.10 5.44 -21.26
C ARG A 425 16.59 4.16 -21.90
N ASP A 426 15.71 4.28 -22.85
CA ASP A 426 15.20 3.17 -23.65
C ASP A 426 16.33 2.54 -24.48
N VAL A 427 16.07 1.36 -25.02
CA VAL A 427 16.99 0.61 -25.87
C VAL A 427 16.47 0.56 -27.32
N ALA A 428 17.37 0.50 -28.27
CA ALA A 428 17.05 0.52 -29.69
C ALA A 428 17.29 -0.83 -30.38
N SER A 429 18.13 -1.71 -29.80
CA SER A 429 18.42 -3.02 -30.38
C SER A 429 18.43 -4.13 -29.31
N PHE A 430 18.39 -5.36 -29.75
CA PHE A 430 18.48 -6.54 -28.89
C PHE A 430 19.82 -6.63 -28.18
N GLU A 431 20.90 -6.32 -28.87
CA GLU A 431 22.27 -6.33 -28.36
C GLU A 431 22.44 -5.27 -27.27
N GLU A 432 21.92 -4.04 -27.51
CA GLU A 432 21.91 -2.98 -26.52
C GLU A 432 21.11 -3.38 -25.28
N MET A 433 19.96 -4.03 -25.47
CA MET A 433 19.12 -4.54 -24.39
C MET A 433 19.91 -5.52 -23.49
N VAL A 434 20.57 -6.51 -24.07
CA VAL A 434 21.33 -7.52 -23.33
C VAL A 434 22.51 -6.88 -22.61
N ALA A 435 23.31 -6.05 -23.31
CA ALA A 435 24.47 -5.38 -22.73
C ALA A 435 24.06 -4.47 -21.55
N LYS A 436 22.95 -3.75 -21.70
CA LYS A 436 22.43 -2.86 -20.66
C LYS A 436 21.88 -3.64 -19.47
N ALA A 437 21.17 -4.75 -19.69
CA ALA A 437 20.68 -5.64 -18.64
C ALA A 437 21.82 -6.14 -17.76
N LYS A 438 22.88 -6.67 -18.37
CA LYS A 438 24.10 -7.12 -17.69
C LYS A 438 24.74 -6.02 -16.86
N ARG A 439 25.00 -4.86 -17.47
CA ARG A 439 25.61 -3.69 -16.82
C ARG A 439 24.79 -3.19 -15.63
N MET A 440 23.47 -3.11 -15.77
CA MET A 440 22.61 -2.62 -14.70
C MET A 440 22.46 -3.62 -13.55
N ALA A 441 22.40 -4.92 -13.84
CA ALA A 441 22.40 -5.94 -12.81
C ALA A 441 23.67 -5.90 -11.95
N ILE A 442 24.83 -5.74 -12.56
CA ILE A 442 26.13 -5.59 -11.87
C ILE A 442 26.16 -4.28 -11.07
N ARG A 443 25.85 -3.16 -11.73
CA ARG A 443 25.90 -1.82 -11.14
C ARG A 443 25.05 -1.69 -9.87
N HIS A 444 23.93 -2.40 -9.82
CA HIS A 444 23.03 -2.42 -8.67
C HIS A 444 23.35 -3.54 -7.67
N GLY A 445 24.45 -4.29 -7.84
CA GLY A 445 24.84 -5.38 -6.94
C GLY A 445 23.82 -6.52 -6.89
N LEU A 446 23.11 -6.74 -7.99
CA LEU A 446 22.10 -7.80 -8.10
C LEU A 446 22.65 -9.08 -8.73
N ALA A 447 23.77 -9.00 -9.42
CA ALA A 447 24.38 -10.14 -10.10
C ALA A 447 25.90 -10.13 -9.95
N SER A 448 26.46 -11.34 -9.91
CA SER A 448 27.90 -11.62 -9.79
C SER A 448 28.42 -12.30 -11.05
N ALA A 449 29.77 -12.44 -11.16
CA ALA A 449 30.42 -13.15 -12.25
C ALA A 449 29.89 -14.58 -12.38
N ASN A 450 29.75 -15.04 -13.61
CA ASN A 450 29.29 -16.38 -14.00
C ASN A 450 27.80 -16.68 -13.69
N GLU A 451 27.06 -15.77 -13.09
CA GLU A 451 25.62 -15.92 -12.93
C GLU A 451 24.87 -15.81 -14.27
N ARG A 452 23.68 -16.40 -14.32
CA ARG A 452 22.75 -16.26 -15.44
C ARG A 452 21.70 -15.22 -15.11
N LEU A 453 21.33 -14.41 -16.10
CA LEU A 453 20.20 -13.51 -16.04
C LEU A 453 19.06 -14.05 -16.92
N VAL A 454 17.84 -13.84 -16.50
CA VAL A 454 16.63 -14.06 -17.33
C VAL A 454 16.10 -12.70 -17.73
N ILE A 455 16.08 -12.41 -19.02
CA ILE A 455 15.65 -11.11 -19.56
C ILE A 455 14.30 -11.26 -20.23
N LEU A 456 13.31 -10.46 -19.84
CA LEU A 456 12.01 -10.36 -20.49
C LEU A 456 11.84 -8.98 -21.13
N ALA A 457 11.41 -8.95 -22.38
CA ALA A 457 11.19 -7.72 -23.13
C ALA A 457 10.09 -7.87 -24.19
N GLY A 458 9.61 -6.75 -24.69
CA GLY A 458 8.76 -6.66 -25.87
C GLY A 458 9.57 -6.24 -27.10
N VAL A 459 9.48 -6.99 -28.19
CA VAL A 459 10.09 -6.67 -29.49
C VAL A 459 8.97 -6.68 -30.53
N PRO A 460 8.83 -5.65 -31.37
CA PRO A 460 9.67 -4.45 -31.48
C PRO A 460 9.60 -3.56 -30.24
N PHE A 461 10.73 -2.91 -29.92
CA PHE A 461 10.81 -2.01 -28.76
C PHE A 461 9.81 -0.85 -28.88
N LYS A 462 9.45 -0.25 -27.74
CA LYS A 462 8.49 0.86 -27.60
C LYS A 462 7.02 0.50 -27.88
N THR A 463 6.69 -0.77 -28.08
CA THR A 463 5.31 -1.21 -28.18
C THR A 463 4.80 -1.65 -26.81
N ALA A 464 3.87 -0.92 -26.22
CA ALA A 464 3.31 -1.27 -24.92
C ALA A 464 2.56 -2.61 -24.97
N GLY A 465 2.72 -3.44 -23.93
CA GLY A 465 2.05 -4.74 -23.80
C GLY A 465 2.62 -5.87 -24.65
N SER A 466 3.70 -5.66 -25.38
CA SER A 466 4.28 -6.61 -26.35
C SER A 466 5.31 -7.58 -25.77
N THR A 467 5.29 -7.88 -24.46
CA THR A 467 6.26 -8.85 -23.89
C THR A 467 6.15 -10.18 -24.61
N ASN A 468 7.15 -10.49 -25.46
CA ASN A 468 7.17 -11.65 -26.36
C ASN A 468 8.56 -12.31 -26.47
N VAL A 469 9.56 -11.81 -25.72
CA VAL A 469 10.92 -12.34 -25.69
C VAL A 469 11.29 -12.71 -24.26
N LEU A 470 11.83 -13.94 -24.11
CA LEU A 470 12.54 -14.41 -22.93
C LEU A 470 13.93 -14.86 -23.37
N HIS A 471 14.96 -14.29 -22.76
CA HIS A 471 16.35 -14.59 -23.10
C HIS A 471 17.16 -14.91 -21.85
N VAL A 472 17.87 -16.03 -21.87
CA VAL A 472 18.79 -16.42 -20.80
C VAL A 472 20.21 -16.10 -21.23
N VAL A 473 20.92 -15.29 -20.44
CA VAL A 473 22.28 -14.88 -20.74
C VAL A 473 23.19 -15.11 -19.54
N ARG A 474 24.45 -15.48 -19.80
CA ARG A 474 25.47 -15.61 -18.74
C ARG A 474 26.33 -14.35 -18.66
N LEU A 475 26.68 -13.95 -17.45
CA LEU A 475 27.69 -12.93 -17.19
C LEU A 475 29.09 -13.57 -17.29
N VAL A 476 29.89 -13.19 -18.29
CA VAL A 476 31.26 -13.72 -18.46
C VAL A 476 32.22 -12.81 -17.68
N GLY A 477 33.27 -13.41 -17.08
CA GLY A 477 34.20 -12.69 -16.19
C GLY A 477 34.82 -11.45 -16.80
N ASP A 478 35.27 -11.53 -18.06
CA ASP A 478 35.90 -10.44 -18.80
C ASP A 478 34.95 -9.21 -19.01
N GLU A 479 33.64 -9.48 -19.09
CA GLU A 479 32.63 -8.40 -19.17
C GLU A 479 32.48 -7.69 -17.82
N LEU A 480 32.60 -8.45 -16.71
CA LEU A 480 32.51 -7.90 -15.36
C LEU A 480 33.65 -6.91 -15.10
N GLU A 481 34.89 -7.33 -15.40
CA GLU A 481 36.08 -6.47 -15.22
C GLU A 481 35.98 -5.19 -16.02
N LYS A 482 35.47 -5.23 -17.25
CA LYS A 482 35.20 -4.03 -18.07
C LYS A 482 34.15 -3.12 -17.46
N TYR A 483 33.06 -3.68 -16.91
CA TYR A 483 32.00 -2.90 -16.30
C TYR A 483 32.42 -2.32 -14.94
N GLU A 484 33.22 -3.03 -14.15
CA GLU A 484 33.78 -2.55 -12.89
C GLU A 484 34.83 -1.45 -13.13
N ALA A 485 35.69 -1.58 -14.14
CA ALA A 485 36.62 -0.54 -14.53
C ALA A 485 35.93 0.73 -15.04
N ASP A 486 34.83 0.60 -15.81
CA ASP A 486 34.01 1.74 -16.27
C ASP A 486 33.27 2.43 -15.10
N LEU A 487 32.89 1.67 -14.08
CA LEU A 487 32.32 2.23 -12.85
C LEU A 487 33.35 2.97 -11.99
N ALA A 488 34.56 2.42 -11.84
CA ALA A 488 35.66 3.05 -11.11
C ALA A 488 36.14 4.34 -11.79
N GLY A 489 36.22 4.33 -13.12
CA GLY A 489 36.61 5.51 -13.90
C GLY A 489 35.63 6.68 -13.82
N ARG A 490 34.33 6.38 -13.66
CA ARG A 490 33.27 7.42 -13.50
C ARG A 490 33.06 7.91 -12.07
N GLN A 491 33.70 7.30 -11.09
CA GLN A 491 33.72 7.79 -9.70
C GLN A 491 34.86 8.79 -9.48
N SER A 492 35.82 8.84 -10.40
CA SER A 492 36.98 9.75 -10.38
C SER A 492 36.75 11.02 -11.18
N GLU A 493 35.67 11.15 -11.93
CA GLU A 493 35.17 12.37 -12.57
C GLU A 493 33.93 12.94 -11.82
#